data_2b982f3e5de48d44ffb383d5298f28e9
#
_entry.id   2b982f3e5de48d44ffb383d5298f28e9
#
_cell.length_a   1.000
_cell.length_b   1.000
_cell.length_c   1.000
_cell.angle_alpha   90.00
_cell.angle_beta   90.00
_cell.angle_gamma   90.00
#
_symmetry.space_group_name_H-M   'P 1'
#
loop_
_entity.id
_entity.type
_entity.pdbx_description
1 polymer ?
#
loop_
_entity_poly.entity_id
_entity_poly.type
_entity_poly.pdbx_seq_one_letter_code
_entity_poly.pdbx_strand_id
1 'polypeptide(L)'
;MVQTAAKLVLEPIFEADFEDNAYGYRPARGAVDAVKEVHRHICRGHTDVVDADLSRYFDTIPHSDLMKSVARRIVDRHVLRLIKLWLKAPIEERDEGNGTRRIGGGKGNTRGTPQGGVASPLLANIYMNRFLKHWRLTGCGEAFHADVVAYADDFVILSCGYATEALAWTKAVMTKLGLTLNEAKTSVRNARQERFDFLGYSFGPHRFKANGKWYLSASPSKKSINGSRRRSDDCWCPATSIRGMKCATH
;
A
#
# COMPACT_ATOMS: atom_id res chain seq x y z
N MET A 1 -15.02 20.63 -0.73
CA MET A 1 -15.05 21.18 -2.09
C MET A 1 -13.67 21.61 -2.60
N VAL A 2 -12.91 22.52 -1.95
CA VAL A 2 -11.61 23.00 -2.48
C VAL A 2 -10.58 21.87 -2.67
N GLN A 3 -10.43 20.97 -1.70
CA GLN A 3 -9.52 19.80 -1.86
C GLN A 3 -9.94 18.87 -3.00
N THR A 4 -11.22 18.69 -3.22
CA THR A 4 -11.74 17.86 -4.32
C THR A 4 -11.40 18.48 -5.68
N ALA A 5 -11.63 19.78 -5.84
CA ALA A 5 -11.30 20.49 -7.06
C ALA A 5 -9.79 20.45 -7.36
N ALA A 6 -8.97 20.68 -6.33
CA ALA A 6 -7.51 20.59 -6.48
C ALA A 6 -7.06 19.14 -6.79
N LYS A 7 -7.66 18.12 -6.15
CA LYS A 7 -7.35 16.72 -6.45
C LYS A 7 -7.62 16.40 -7.92
N LEU A 8 -8.75 16.81 -8.47
CA LEU A 8 -9.11 16.58 -9.88
C LEU A 8 -8.07 17.14 -10.85
N VAL A 9 -7.41 18.24 -10.49
CA VAL A 9 -6.35 18.85 -11.31
C VAL A 9 -5.00 18.18 -11.09
N LEU A 10 -4.68 17.85 -9.84
CA LEU A 10 -3.37 17.32 -9.46
C LEU A 10 -3.23 15.82 -9.79
N GLU A 11 -4.30 15.05 -9.63
CA GLU A 11 -4.27 13.59 -9.80
C GLU A 11 -3.77 13.16 -11.18
N PRO A 12 -4.23 13.69 -12.32
CA PRO A 12 -3.70 13.32 -13.64
C PRO A 12 -2.22 13.64 -13.82
N ILE A 13 -1.74 14.74 -13.21
CA ILE A 13 -0.34 15.16 -13.30
C ILE A 13 0.58 14.16 -12.62
N PHE A 14 0.19 13.69 -11.42
CA PHE A 14 0.99 12.74 -10.66
C PHE A 14 0.77 11.30 -11.10
N GLU A 15 -0.43 10.98 -11.63
CA GLU A 15 -0.71 9.65 -12.18
C GLU A 15 0.27 9.28 -13.30
N ALA A 16 0.67 10.26 -14.12
CA ALA A 16 1.69 10.07 -15.15
C ALA A 16 3.10 9.76 -14.60
N ASP A 17 3.34 10.01 -13.31
CA ASP A 17 4.63 9.80 -12.65
C ASP A 17 4.67 8.56 -11.75
N PHE A 18 3.52 7.99 -11.42
CA PHE A 18 3.46 6.85 -10.53
C PHE A 18 3.97 5.59 -11.19
N GLU A 19 4.76 4.85 -10.44
CA GLU A 19 5.24 3.53 -10.87
C GLU A 19 4.08 2.55 -11.06
N ASP A 20 4.23 1.61 -11.99
CA ASP A 20 3.16 0.68 -12.35
C ASP A 20 2.81 -0.32 -11.24
N ASN A 21 3.72 -0.56 -10.32
CA ASN A 21 3.56 -1.46 -9.20
C ASN A 21 2.86 -0.83 -7.96
N ALA A 22 2.37 0.41 -8.08
CA ALA A 22 1.49 1.06 -7.11
C ALA A 22 0.02 0.93 -7.50
N TYR A 23 -0.84 0.46 -6.60
CA TYR A 23 -2.26 0.18 -6.86
C TYR A 23 -3.23 0.99 -5.99
N GLY A 24 -2.85 1.36 -4.77
CA GLY A 24 -3.74 2.02 -3.82
C GLY A 24 -4.13 3.44 -4.22
N TYR A 25 -5.40 3.78 -4.04
CA TYR A 25 -5.97 5.13 -4.27
C TYR A 25 -5.72 5.71 -5.67
N ARG A 26 -5.53 4.87 -6.68
CA ARG A 26 -5.31 5.28 -8.07
C ARG A 26 -6.56 5.02 -8.91
N PRO A 27 -6.84 5.87 -9.92
CA PRO A 27 -7.93 5.62 -10.86
C PRO A 27 -7.68 4.34 -11.66
N ALA A 28 -8.72 3.58 -11.93
CA ALA A 28 -8.69 2.33 -12.70
C ALA A 28 -7.76 1.22 -12.15
N ARG A 29 -7.27 1.33 -10.92
CA ARG A 29 -6.47 0.30 -10.23
C ARG A 29 -7.07 0.01 -8.86
N GLY A 30 -7.24 -1.26 -8.54
CA GLY A 30 -7.89 -1.68 -7.30
C GLY A 30 -7.12 -2.76 -6.54
N ALA A 31 -7.63 -3.09 -5.35
CA ALA A 31 -7.06 -4.15 -4.52
C ALA A 31 -7.02 -5.50 -5.25
N VAL A 32 -8.04 -5.78 -6.09
CA VAL A 32 -8.10 -7.03 -6.87
C VAL A 32 -6.97 -7.10 -7.90
N ASP A 33 -6.58 -5.96 -8.48
CA ASP A 33 -5.48 -5.93 -9.46
C ASP A 33 -4.13 -6.16 -8.77
N ALA A 34 -3.91 -5.56 -7.60
CA ALA A 34 -2.75 -5.85 -6.76
C ALA A 34 -2.68 -7.33 -6.36
N VAL A 35 -3.82 -7.93 -5.96
CA VAL A 35 -3.92 -9.36 -5.62
C VAL A 35 -3.59 -10.26 -6.81
N LYS A 36 -4.09 -9.94 -8.01
CA LYS A 36 -3.76 -10.67 -9.24
C LYS A 36 -2.27 -10.59 -9.55
N GLU A 37 -1.66 -9.42 -9.35
CA GLU A 37 -0.23 -9.22 -9.58
C GLU A 37 0.61 -10.04 -8.61
N VAL A 38 0.30 -10.02 -7.31
CA VAL A 38 0.95 -10.88 -6.32
C VAL A 38 0.83 -12.36 -6.71
N HIS A 39 -0.36 -12.81 -7.12
CA HIS A 39 -0.57 -14.18 -7.56
C HIS A 39 0.29 -14.51 -8.79
N ARG A 40 0.40 -13.60 -9.75
CA ARG A 40 1.21 -13.76 -10.96
C ARG A 40 2.69 -13.96 -10.63
N HIS A 41 3.25 -13.17 -9.71
CA HIS A 41 4.65 -13.30 -9.28
C HIS A 41 4.91 -14.60 -8.55
N ILE A 42 4.01 -15.01 -7.65
CA ILE A 42 4.11 -16.31 -6.97
C ILE A 42 4.12 -17.46 -7.99
N CYS A 43 3.25 -17.41 -9.00
CA CYS A 43 3.20 -18.43 -10.06
C CYS A 43 4.48 -18.46 -10.93
N ARG A 44 5.19 -17.34 -11.04
CA ARG A 44 6.48 -17.24 -11.73
C ARG A 44 7.68 -17.71 -10.90
N GLY A 45 7.44 -18.11 -9.65
CA GLY A 45 8.47 -18.65 -8.77
C GLY A 45 9.02 -17.66 -7.73
N HIS A 46 8.53 -16.41 -7.68
CA HIS A 46 8.87 -15.45 -6.64
C HIS A 46 8.10 -15.80 -5.36
N THR A 47 8.56 -16.82 -4.66
CA THR A 47 7.84 -17.41 -3.51
C THR A 47 8.33 -16.94 -2.16
N ASP A 48 9.47 -16.26 -2.09
CA ASP A 48 9.94 -15.64 -0.86
C ASP A 48 9.35 -14.24 -0.74
N VAL A 49 8.51 -14.04 0.24
CA VAL A 49 7.67 -12.87 0.38
C VAL A 49 8.08 -12.07 1.61
N VAL A 50 8.40 -10.80 1.40
CA VAL A 50 8.47 -9.81 2.47
C VAL A 50 7.08 -9.18 2.57
N ASP A 51 6.40 -9.45 3.67
CA ASP A 51 5.16 -8.77 4.05
C ASP A 51 5.55 -7.57 4.93
N ALA A 52 5.33 -6.36 4.43
CA ALA A 52 5.81 -5.15 5.06
C ALA A 52 4.67 -4.15 5.33
N ASP A 53 4.57 -3.73 6.59
CA ASP A 53 3.59 -2.75 7.08
C ASP A 53 4.31 -1.49 7.57
N LEU A 54 3.86 -0.31 7.15
CA LEU A 54 4.41 0.95 7.60
C LEU A 54 3.71 1.44 8.88
N SER A 55 4.49 1.74 9.91
CA SER A 55 3.94 2.27 11.16
C SER A 55 3.37 3.66 10.95
N ARG A 56 2.04 3.81 11.11
CA ARG A 56 1.34 5.08 11.05
C ARG A 56 1.74 5.93 9.84
N TYR A 57 1.74 5.32 8.66
CA TYR A 57 2.26 5.94 7.44
C TYR A 57 1.74 7.37 7.24
N PHE A 58 0.41 7.56 7.26
CA PHE A 58 -0.21 8.86 7.06
C PHE A 58 0.21 9.91 8.10
N ASP A 59 0.56 9.50 9.31
CA ASP A 59 0.93 10.42 10.40
C ASP A 59 2.43 10.76 10.40
N THR A 60 3.25 9.97 9.69
CA THR A 60 4.72 10.09 9.77
C THR A 60 5.36 10.75 8.56
N ILE A 61 4.64 10.97 7.47
CA ILE A 61 5.16 11.59 6.24
C ILE A 61 5.76 12.97 6.53
N PRO A 62 7.07 13.22 6.30
CA PRO A 62 7.68 14.52 6.55
C PRO A 62 7.18 15.57 5.55
N HIS A 63 6.61 16.70 6.04
CA HIS A 63 6.05 17.75 5.20
C HIS A 63 7.10 18.37 4.26
N SER A 64 8.33 18.58 4.74
CA SER A 64 9.41 19.18 3.93
C SER A 64 9.71 18.34 2.68
N ASP A 65 9.81 17.02 2.84
CA ASP A 65 10.17 16.13 1.75
C ASP A 65 8.99 15.80 0.85
N LEU A 66 7.78 15.74 1.40
CA LEU A 66 6.54 15.67 0.63
C LEU A 66 6.41 16.90 -0.28
N MET A 67 6.60 18.11 0.27
CA MET A 67 6.52 19.36 -0.50
C MET A 67 7.59 19.44 -1.58
N LYS A 68 8.81 18.95 -1.35
CA LYS A 68 9.84 18.81 -2.40
C LYS A 68 9.36 17.89 -3.53
N SER A 69 8.68 16.80 -3.19
CA SER A 69 8.14 15.86 -4.20
C SER A 69 7.02 16.49 -5.02
N VAL A 70 6.12 17.22 -4.39
CA VAL A 70 5.05 17.95 -5.06
C VAL A 70 5.61 19.05 -5.98
N ALA A 71 6.58 19.83 -5.48
CA ALA A 71 7.20 20.93 -6.22
C ALA A 71 7.98 20.51 -7.48
N ARG A 72 8.29 19.22 -7.64
CA ARG A 72 8.89 18.70 -8.88
C ARG A 72 7.97 18.82 -10.09
N ARG A 73 6.65 18.83 -9.88
CA ARG A 73 5.64 18.90 -10.93
C ARG A 73 4.78 20.16 -10.87
N ILE A 74 4.61 20.69 -9.69
CA ILE A 74 3.74 21.87 -9.46
C ILE A 74 4.63 23.07 -9.17
N VAL A 75 4.64 24.02 -10.11
CA VAL A 75 5.42 25.28 -10.00
C VAL A 75 4.56 26.39 -9.37
N ASP A 76 3.22 26.30 -9.49
CA ASP A 76 2.31 27.32 -8.97
C ASP A 76 2.43 27.46 -7.45
N ARG A 77 2.87 28.65 -7.02
CA ARG A 77 3.09 28.98 -5.61
C ARG A 77 1.79 28.96 -4.78
N HIS A 78 0.65 29.27 -5.40
CA HIS A 78 -0.63 29.32 -4.71
C HIS A 78 -1.14 27.90 -4.44
N VAL A 79 -0.99 26.99 -5.39
CA VAL A 79 -1.29 25.54 -5.19
C VAL A 79 -0.38 24.95 -4.13
N LEU A 80 0.93 25.21 -4.18
CA LEU A 80 1.87 24.75 -3.14
C LEU A 80 1.52 25.30 -1.76
N ARG A 81 1.11 26.57 -1.69
CA ARG A 81 0.65 27.20 -0.45
C ARG A 81 -0.62 26.53 0.09
N LEU A 82 -1.60 26.23 -0.76
CA LEU A 82 -2.82 25.51 -0.37
C LEU A 82 -2.51 24.15 0.23
N ILE A 83 -1.68 23.34 -0.45
CA ILE A 83 -1.26 22.02 0.06
C ILE A 83 -0.60 22.17 1.43
N LYS A 84 0.31 23.15 1.58
CA LYS A 84 0.98 23.42 2.85
C LYS A 84 0.00 23.84 3.96
N LEU A 85 -1.05 24.59 3.64
CA LEU A 85 -2.10 24.94 4.58
C LEU A 85 -2.91 23.71 5.01
N TRP A 86 -3.24 22.82 4.11
CA TRP A 86 -3.95 21.56 4.44
C TRP A 86 -3.11 20.67 5.34
N LEU A 87 -1.82 20.51 5.07
CA LEU A 87 -0.92 19.72 5.92
C LEU A 87 -0.77 20.30 7.34
N LYS A 88 -0.96 21.59 7.49
CA LYS A 88 -0.89 22.31 8.77
C LYS A 88 -2.24 22.62 9.41
N ALA A 89 -3.33 22.17 8.77
CA ALA A 89 -4.66 22.40 9.33
C ALA A 89 -4.82 21.63 10.66
N PRO A 90 -5.44 22.24 11.68
CA PRO A 90 -5.77 21.51 12.89
C PRO A 90 -6.80 20.42 12.59
N ILE A 91 -6.63 19.27 13.21
CA ILE A 91 -7.53 18.12 13.11
C ILE A 91 -8.32 18.06 14.41
N GLU A 92 -9.64 18.14 14.34
CA GLU A 92 -10.54 17.93 15.47
C GLU A 92 -11.17 16.54 15.35
N GLU A 93 -10.91 15.67 16.32
CA GLU A 93 -11.62 14.41 16.48
C GLU A 93 -12.67 14.57 17.59
N ARG A 94 -13.90 14.18 17.30
CA ARG A 94 -14.96 14.07 18.31
C ARG A 94 -15.05 12.63 18.77
N ASP A 95 -14.75 12.39 20.05
CA ASP A 95 -15.01 11.10 20.69
C ASP A 95 -16.50 11.03 21.02
N GLU A 96 -17.24 10.12 20.38
CA GLU A 96 -18.70 9.97 20.57
C GLU A 96 -19.11 9.55 21.99
N GLY A 97 -18.14 9.11 22.84
CA GLY A 97 -18.44 8.61 24.19
C GLY A 97 -18.17 9.60 25.33
N ASN A 98 -17.36 10.64 25.17
CA ASN A 98 -16.89 11.46 26.31
C ASN A 98 -16.81 12.96 26.02
N GLY A 99 -17.31 13.43 24.91
CA GLY A 99 -17.36 14.87 24.57
C GLY A 99 -16.00 15.56 24.43
N THR A 100 -14.90 14.84 24.56
CA THR A 100 -13.54 15.38 24.55
C THR A 100 -13.08 15.60 23.13
N ARG A 101 -12.85 16.85 22.72
CA ARG A 101 -12.24 17.19 21.45
C ARG A 101 -10.74 16.90 21.51
N ARG A 102 -10.25 15.97 20.73
CA ARG A 102 -8.82 15.82 20.44
C ARG A 102 -8.44 16.76 19.31
N ILE A 103 -7.50 17.68 19.54
CA ILE A 103 -6.95 18.55 18.51
C ILE A 103 -5.60 17.97 18.10
N GLY A 104 -5.52 17.44 16.87
CA GLY A 104 -4.26 17.07 16.22
C GLY A 104 -3.89 18.10 15.15
N GLY A 105 -2.63 18.13 14.71
CA GLY A 105 -2.16 19.07 13.68
C GLY A 105 -1.79 20.46 14.21
N GLY A 106 -1.95 21.49 13.38
CA GLY A 106 -1.65 22.89 13.74
C GLY A 106 -0.33 23.42 13.16
N LYS A 107 -0.03 24.72 13.43
CA LYS A 107 1.11 25.44 12.80
C LYS A 107 2.48 24.81 13.05
N GLY A 108 2.68 24.17 14.19
CA GLY A 108 3.91 23.47 14.57
C GLY A 108 4.05 22.08 13.97
N ASN A 109 3.02 21.54 13.35
CA ASN A 109 3.08 20.21 12.78
C ASN A 109 4.00 20.16 11.55
N THR A 110 4.97 19.24 11.57
CA THR A 110 5.97 19.05 10.51
C THR A 110 5.84 17.71 9.81
N ARG A 111 4.89 16.86 10.26
CA ARG A 111 4.69 15.50 9.74
C ARG A 111 3.19 15.17 9.62
N GLY A 112 2.91 14.22 8.76
CA GLY A 112 1.60 13.62 8.58
C GLY A 112 0.68 14.35 7.60
N THR A 113 -0.26 13.57 7.09
CA THR A 113 -1.38 14.07 6.26
C THR A 113 -2.68 13.83 7.02
N PRO A 114 -3.63 14.79 7.04
CA PRO A 114 -4.88 14.62 7.79
C PRO A 114 -5.62 13.36 7.36
N GLN A 115 -5.90 12.45 8.29
CA GLN A 115 -6.74 11.29 8.02
C GLN A 115 -8.16 11.72 7.68
N GLY A 116 -8.75 11.15 6.62
CA GLY A 116 -10.06 11.57 6.10
C GLY A 116 -10.01 12.79 5.16
N GLY A 117 -8.86 13.43 4.97
CA GLY A 117 -8.70 14.50 3.97
C GLY A 117 -8.76 13.96 2.54
N VAL A 118 -9.53 14.62 1.66
CA VAL A 118 -9.72 14.18 0.25
C VAL A 118 -8.40 14.12 -0.53
N ALA A 119 -7.45 15.02 -0.24
CA ALA A 119 -6.15 15.06 -0.91
C ALA A 119 -5.10 14.14 -0.26
N SER A 120 -5.34 13.64 0.96
CA SER A 120 -4.36 12.87 1.73
C SER A 120 -3.91 11.58 1.03
N PRO A 121 -4.80 10.78 0.39
CA PRO A 121 -4.37 9.60 -0.34
C PRO A 121 -3.45 9.90 -1.53
N LEU A 122 -3.73 10.98 -2.27
CA LEU A 122 -2.87 11.42 -3.37
C LEU A 122 -1.49 11.85 -2.86
N LEU A 123 -1.44 12.62 -1.79
CA LEU A 123 -0.18 13.07 -1.17
C LEU A 123 0.63 11.89 -0.62
N ALA A 124 -0.03 10.92 -0.02
CA ALA A 124 0.60 9.68 0.43
C ALA A 124 1.20 8.91 -0.75
N ASN A 125 0.47 8.72 -1.85
CA ASN A 125 0.99 8.07 -3.06
C ASN A 125 2.19 8.81 -3.66
N ILE A 126 2.16 10.15 -3.70
CA ILE A 126 3.30 10.97 -4.16
C ILE A 126 4.54 10.68 -3.29
N TYR A 127 4.35 10.48 -1.99
CA TYR A 127 5.46 10.19 -1.09
C TYR A 127 5.97 8.75 -1.24
N MET A 128 5.09 7.75 -1.29
CA MET A 128 5.45 6.35 -1.51
C MET A 128 6.14 6.14 -2.86
N ASN A 129 5.76 6.89 -3.88
CA ASN A 129 6.39 6.82 -5.20
C ASN A 129 7.90 7.14 -5.18
N ARG A 130 8.42 7.83 -4.14
CA ARG A 130 9.86 8.03 -3.94
C ARG A 130 10.58 6.71 -3.68
N PHE A 131 9.97 5.85 -2.85
CA PHE A 131 10.49 4.51 -2.58
C PHE A 131 10.46 3.65 -3.85
N LEU A 132 9.31 3.59 -4.53
CA LEU A 132 9.15 2.76 -5.72
C LEU A 132 10.06 3.20 -6.87
N LYS A 133 10.20 4.51 -7.10
CA LYS A 133 11.16 5.05 -8.06
C LYS A 133 12.61 4.71 -7.69
N HIS A 134 12.94 4.82 -6.42
CA HIS A 134 14.29 4.50 -5.96
C HIS A 134 14.58 3.01 -6.14
N TRP A 135 13.62 2.13 -5.84
CA TRP A 135 13.71 0.70 -6.11
C TRP A 135 14.05 0.42 -7.59
N ARG A 136 13.31 1.02 -8.50
CA ARG A 136 13.54 0.85 -9.95
C ARG A 136 14.88 1.42 -10.39
N LEU A 137 15.20 2.66 -9.98
CA LEU A 137 16.43 3.36 -10.42
C LEU A 137 17.72 2.73 -9.91
N THR A 138 17.66 2.05 -8.75
CA THR A 138 18.83 1.35 -8.20
C THR A 138 18.97 -0.09 -8.68
N GLY A 139 18.06 -0.56 -9.56
CA GLY A 139 18.11 -1.91 -10.10
C GLY A 139 17.84 -3.02 -9.07
N CYS A 140 17.15 -2.68 -7.96
CA CYS A 140 16.87 -3.64 -6.89
C CYS A 140 16.04 -4.83 -7.35
N GLY A 141 15.15 -4.64 -8.34
CA GLY A 141 14.36 -5.72 -8.92
C GLY A 141 15.25 -6.82 -9.51
N GLU A 142 16.26 -6.45 -10.28
CA GLU A 142 17.22 -7.37 -10.86
C GLU A 142 18.19 -7.93 -9.81
N ALA A 143 18.71 -7.06 -8.93
CA ALA A 143 19.70 -7.45 -7.92
C ALA A 143 19.16 -8.47 -6.91
N PHE A 144 17.87 -8.36 -6.55
CA PHE A 144 17.22 -9.26 -5.59
C PHE A 144 16.27 -10.26 -6.24
N HIS A 145 16.23 -10.33 -7.58
CA HIS A 145 15.23 -11.10 -8.31
C HIS A 145 13.84 -10.92 -7.69
N ALA A 146 13.43 -9.67 -7.54
CA ALA A 146 12.28 -9.32 -6.72
C ALA A 146 11.43 -8.20 -7.34
N ASP A 147 10.13 -8.32 -7.14
CA ASP A 147 9.13 -7.34 -7.54
C ASP A 147 8.38 -6.81 -6.32
N VAL A 148 8.06 -5.50 -6.34
CA VAL A 148 7.28 -4.85 -5.30
C VAL A 148 5.85 -4.68 -5.79
N VAL A 149 4.87 -5.01 -4.95
CA VAL A 149 3.45 -4.68 -5.17
C VAL A 149 2.98 -3.85 -3.98
N ALA A 150 2.63 -2.59 -4.25
CA ALA A 150 2.26 -1.64 -3.20
C ALA A 150 0.78 -1.22 -3.32
N TYR A 151 0.10 -1.17 -2.19
CA TYR A 151 -1.26 -0.65 -2.05
C TYR A 151 -1.31 0.31 -0.86
N ALA A 152 -1.13 1.59 -1.11
CA ALA A 152 -1.01 2.63 -0.09
C ALA A 152 0.18 2.36 0.87
N ASP A 153 -0.11 2.08 2.13
CA ASP A 153 0.84 1.76 3.20
C ASP A 153 1.18 0.27 3.30
N ASP A 154 0.33 -0.60 2.74
CA ASP A 154 0.58 -2.04 2.66
C ASP A 154 1.38 -2.36 1.39
N PHE A 155 2.48 -3.07 1.51
CA PHE A 155 3.21 -3.55 0.34
C PHE A 155 3.89 -4.88 0.60
N VAL A 156 4.06 -5.64 -0.47
CA VAL A 156 4.79 -6.90 -0.44
C VAL A 156 5.93 -6.86 -1.45
N ILE A 157 7.05 -7.49 -1.10
CA ILE A 157 8.17 -7.74 -2.02
C ILE A 157 8.23 -9.24 -2.24
N LEU A 158 8.12 -9.65 -3.50
CA LEU A 158 8.13 -11.04 -3.90
C LEU A 158 9.46 -11.35 -4.58
N SER A 159 10.25 -12.24 -4.01
CA SER A 159 11.63 -12.53 -4.41
C SER A 159 11.83 -14.01 -4.69
N CYS A 160 12.93 -14.30 -5.39
CA CYS A 160 13.44 -15.64 -5.60
C CYS A 160 14.80 -15.79 -4.89
N GLY A 161 14.77 -16.09 -3.57
CA GLY A 161 15.96 -16.40 -2.76
C GLY A 161 16.61 -15.20 -2.02
N TYR A 162 16.19 -13.95 -2.28
CA TYR A 162 16.86 -12.74 -1.74
C TYR A 162 15.93 -11.86 -0.88
N ALA A 163 14.90 -12.44 -0.29
CA ALA A 163 13.91 -11.66 0.47
C ALA A 163 14.50 -10.96 1.69
N THR A 164 15.48 -11.56 2.35
CA THR A 164 16.14 -10.98 3.54
C THR A 164 16.95 -9.73 3.17
N GLU A 165 17.71 -9.80 2.09
CA GLU A 165 18.51 -8.69 1.55
C GLU A 165 17.61 -7.56 1.06
N ALA A 166 16.53 -7.90 0.36
CA ALA A 166 15.51 -6.95 -0.09
C ALA A 166 14.86 -6.24 1.11
N LEU A 167 14.55 -6.96 2.20
CA LEU A 167 14.04 -6.36 3.43
C LEU A 167 15.06 -5.43 4.09
N ALA A 168 16.31 -5.84 4.19
CA ALA A 168 17.37 -5.02 4.80
C ALA A 168 17.55 -3.71 4.02
N TRP A 169 17.60 -3.77 2.70
CA TRP A 169 17.67 -2.60 1.84
C TRP A 169 16.44 -1.70 2.00
N THR A 170 15.25 -2.29 2.03
CA THR A 170 13.99 -1.56 2.22
C THR A 170 13.95 -0.82 3.56
N LYS A 171 14.37 -1.47 4.65
CA LYS A 171 14.50 -0.83 5.98
C LYS A 171 15.40 0.40 5.92
N ALA A 172 16.58 0.29 5.29
CA ALA A 172 17.52 1.39 5.15
C ALA A 172 16.94 2.57 4.36
N VAL A 173 16.23 2.29 3.27
CA VAL A 173 15.59 3.33 2.44
C VAL A 173 14.42 3.98 3.15
N MET A 174 13.55 3.21 3.81
CA MET A 174 12.43 3.76 4.57
C MET A 174 12.92 4.68 5.69
N THR A 175 13.99 4.30 6.40
CA THR A 175 14.63 5.15 7.41
C THR A 175 15.13 6.47 6.80
N LYS A 176 15.77 6.45 5.63
CA LYS A 176 16.20 7.66 4.90
C LYS A 176 15.01 8.53 4.48
N LEU A 177 13.86 7.93 4.19
CA LEU A 177 12.62 8.64 3.90
C LEU A 177 11.90 9.13 5.17
N GLY A 178 12.44 8.87 6.36
CA GLY A 178 11.82 9.23 7.63
C GLY A 178 10.58 8.41 7.96
N LEU A 179 10.44 7.24 7.36
CA LEU A 179 9.38 6.27 7.59
C LEU A 179 9.91 5.09 8.41
N THR A 180 9.02 4.42 9.15
CA THR A 180 9.40 3.28 9.99
C THR A 180 8.54 2.07 9.64
N LEU A 181 9.19 0.94 9.38
CA LEU A 181 8.50 -0.34 9.25
C LEU A 181 8.02 -0.83 10.64
N ASN A 182 6.86 -1.42 10.67
CA ASN A 182 6.34 -2.07 11.86
C ASN A 182 7.00 -3.45 12.01
N GLU A 183 7.99 -3.56 12.86
CA GLU A 183 8.77 -4.80 13.05
C GLU A 183 7.91 -5.98 13.53
N ALA A 184 6.86 -5.71 14.31
CA ALA A 184 5.96 -6.76 14.80
C ALA A 184 5.07 -7.37 13.71
N LYS A 185 4.83 -6.62 12.62
CA LYS A 185 4.00 -7.05 11.50
C LYS A 185 4.82 -7.41 10.25
N THR A 186 6.01 -6.85 10.13
CA THR A 186 6.90 -7.15 8.99
C THR A 186 7.53 -8.52 9.16
N SER A 187 7.36 -9.37 8.16
CA SER A 187 7.88 -10.74 8.19
C SER A 187 8.35 -11.21 6.81
N VAL A 188 9.34 -12.10 6.82
CA VAL A 188 9.77 -12.84 5.61
C VAL A 188 9.16 -14.23 5.68
N ARG A 189 8.47 -14.65 4.62
CA ARG A 189 7.78 -15.93 4.53
C ARG A 189 8.02 -16.59 3.18
N ASN A 190 7.98 -17.93 3.16
CA ASN A 190 7.99 -18.66 1.91
C ASN A 190 6.55 -19.13 1.58
N ALA A 191 5.99 -18.60 0.50
CA ALA A 191 4.62 -18.88 0.08
C ALA A 191 4.35 -20.36 -0.26
N ARG A 192 5.38 -21.18 -0.47
CA ARG A 192 5.24 -22.64 -0.67
C ARG A 192 5.06 -23.41 0.63
N GLN A 193 5.53 -22.86 1.74
CA GLN A 193 5.54 -23.51 3.04
C GLN A 193 4.42 -22.99 3.94
N GLU A 194 4.19 -21.68 3.94
CA GLU A 194 3.24 -21.03 4.83
C GLU A 194 2.39 -20.00 4.08
N ARG A 195 1.29 -19.59 4.71
CA ARG A 195 0.37 -18.61 4.16
C ARG A 195 0.71 -17.21 4.65
N PHE A 196 0.52 -16.22 3.79
CA PHE A 196 0.50 -14.82 4.17
C PHE A 196 -0.78 -14.14 3.65
N ASP A 197 -1.19 -13.10 4.34
CA ASP A 197 -2.40 -12.35 4.01
C ASP A 197 -2.01 -10.99 3.40
N PHE A 198 -2.65 -10.63 2.27
CA PHE A 198 -2.48 -9.33 1.65
C PHE A 198 -3.83 -8.85 1.10
N LEU A 199 -4.22 -7.62 1.44
CA LEU A 199 -5.46 -6.97 1.00
C LEU A 199 -6.73 -7.85 1.17
N GLY A 200 -6.82 -8.56 2.28
CA GLY A 200 -7.96 -9.42 2.58
C GLY A 200 -7.97 -10.77 1.87
N TYR A 201 -6.90 -11.12 1.18
CA TYR A 201 -6.68 -12.44 0.58
C TYR A 201 -5.53 -13.16 1.29
N SER A 202 -5.64 -14.49 1.39
CA SER A 202 -4.62 -15.38 1.92
C SER A 202 -3.96 -16.14 0.78
N PHE A 203 -2.66 -15.98 0.61
CA PHE A 203 -1.85 -16.63 -0.40
C PHE A 203 -1.07 -17.79 0.21
N GLY A 204 -0.88 -18.87 -0.54
CA GLY A 204 -0.08 -19.99 -0.09
C GLY A 204 -0.55 -21.34 -0.61
N PRO A 205 -0.11 -22.45 0.03
CA PRO A 205 -0.42 -23.78 -0.44
C PRO A 205 -1.90 -24.13 -0.22
N HIS A 206 -2.54 -24.61 -1.26
CA HIS A 206 -3.90 -25.12 -1.27
C HIS A 206 -3.92 -26.56 -1.79
N ARG A 207 -4.72 -27.40 -1.15
CA ARG A 207 -4.93 -28.77 -1.60
C ARG A 207 -6.17 -28.86 -2.49
N PHE A 208 -6.00 -29.38 -3.69
CA PHE A 208 -7.12 -29.60 -4.59
C PHE A 208 -7.88 -30.86 -4.18
N LYS A 209 -9.18 -30.70 -3.84
CA LYS A 209 -9.99 -31.78 -3.26
C LYS A 209 -10.15 -33.00 -4.17
N ALA A 210 -10.20 -32.80 -5.51
CA ALA A 210 -10.48 -33.86 -6.44
C ALA A 210 -9.29 -34.81 -6.69
N ASN A 211 -8.05 -34.32 -6.66
CA ASN A 211 -6.85 -35.15 -6.94
C ASN A 211 -5.79 -35.12 -5.84
N GLY A 212 -6.06 -34.43 -4.74
CA GLY A 212 -5.15 -34.32 -3.59
C GLY A 212 -3.87 -33.53 -3.81
N LYS A 213 -3.61 -32.98 -5.03
CA LYS A 213 -2.40 -32.24 -5.34
C LYS A 213 -2.39 -30.86 -4.67
N TRP A 214 -1.19 -30.43 -4.29
CA TRP A 214 -0.97 -29.08 -3.77
C TRP A 214 -0.68 -28.10 -4.90
N TYR A 215 -1.18 -26.88 -4.79
CA TYR A 215 -0.93 -25.77 -5.70
C TYR A 215 -0.89 -24.46 -4.94
N LEU A 216 -0.21 -23.45 -5.47
CA LEU A 216 -0.19 -22.12 -4.92
C LEU A 216 -1.42 -21.35 -5.42
N SER A 217 -2.14 -20.71 -4.52
CA SER A 217 -3.33 -19.94 -4.87
C SER A 217 -3.62 -18.84 -3.86
N ALA A 218 -4.57 -17.99 -4.23
CA ALA A 218 -5.17 -16.98 -3.36
C ALA A 218 -6.60 -17.38 -2.99
N SER A 219 -6.98 -17.17 -1.73
CA SER A 219 -8.36 -17.32 -1.24
C SER A 219 -8.71 -16.13 -0.34
N PRO A 220 -9.99 -15.80 -0.16
CA PRO A 220 -10.36 -14.80 0.84
C PRO A 220 -9.80 -15.17 2.22
N SER A 221 -9.23 -14.19 2.92
CA SER A 221 -8.66 -14.42 4.26
C SER A 221 -9.77 -14.72 5.28
N LYS A 222 -9.43 -15.42 6.35
CA LYS A 222 -10.40 -15.71 7.44
C LYS A 222 -10.98 -14.42 8.02
N LYS A 223 -10.20 -13.35 8.10
CA LYS A 223 -10.64 -12.03 8.57
C LYS A 223 -11.71 -11.44 7.65
N SER A 224 -11.50 -11.49 6.33
CA SER A 224 -12.47 -11.02 5.33
C SER A 224 -13.77 -11.79 5.40
N ILE A 225 -13.72 -13.12 5.51
CA ILE A 225 -14.92 -13.97 5.60
C ILE A 225 -15.71 -13.67 6.88
N ASN A 226 -15.03 -13.54 8.02
CA ASN A 226 -15.69 -13.24 9.30
C ASN A 226 -16.26 -11.81 9.33
N GLY A 227 -15.58 -10.85 8.70
CA GLY A 227 -16.07 -9.46 8.54
C GLY A 227 -17.30 -9.39 7.62
N SER A 228 -17.35 -10.19 6.56
CA SER A 228 -18.49 -10.29 5.66
C SER A 228 -19.71 -10.93 6.36
N ARG A 229 -19.52 -11.97 7.18
CA ARG A 229 -20.60 -12.59 7.95
C ARG A 229 -21.24 -11.65 8.98
N ARG A 230 -20.52 -10.68 9.51
CA ARG A 230 -21.06 -9.65 10.42
C ARG A 230 -21.78 -8.51 9.66
N ARG A 231 -21.54 -8.35 8.35
CA ARG A 231 -22.22 -7.36 7.50
C ARG A 231 -23.36 -7.94 6.69
N SER A 232 -23.58 -9.25 6.71
CA SER A 232 -24.67 -9.91 5.95
C SER A 232 -26.04 -9.69 6.55
N ASP A 233 -26.16 -8.97 7.67
CA ASP A 233 -27.46 -8.51 8.13
C ASP A 233 -27.96 -7.25 7.40
N ASP A 234 -27.10 -6.55 6.59
CA ASP A 234 -27.53 -5.28 5.96
C ASP A 234 -27.05 -4.97 4.52
N CYS A 235 -26.43 -5.81 3.76
CA CYS A 235 -26.31 -5.60 2.30
C CYS A 235 -25.59 -6.73 1.55
N TRP A 236 -26.29 -7.29 0.59
CA TRP A 236 -25.78 -8.29 -0.33
C TRP A 236 -24.97 -7.62 -1.45
N CYS A 237 -23.65 -7.84 -1.51
CA CYS A 237 -22.81 -7.61 -2.67
C CYS A 237 -22.17 -8.93 -3.10
N PRO A 238 -22.32 -9.36 -4.36
CA PRO A 238 -21.74 -10.63 -4.81
C PRO A 238 -20.22 -10.51 -4.86
N ALA A 239 -19.54 -11.33 -4.06
CA ALA A 239 -18.12 -11.58 -4.22
C ALA A 239 -17.89 -12.20 -5.60
N THR A 240 -17.28 -11.44 -6.51
CA THR A 240 -16.81 -11.95 -7.79
C THR A 240 -15.75 -13.01 -7.53
N SER A 241 -16.15 -14.26 -7.69
CA SER A 241 -15.29 -15.43 -7.60
C SER A 241 -14.18 -15.32 -8.65
N ILE A 242 -12.93 -15.22 -8.23
CA ILE A 242 -11.77 -15.49 -9.08
C ILE A 242 -11.72 -17.01 -9.30
N ARG A 243 -12.64 -17.54 -10.12
CA ARG A 243 -12.56 -18.90 -10.64
C ARG A 243 -11.72 -18.87 -11.89
N GLY A 244 -10.57 -19.51 -11.88
CA GLY A 244 -9.91 -19.94 -13.09
C GLY A 244 -8.44 -19.64 -13.31
N MET A 245 -7.69 -19.07 -12.37
CA MET A 245 -6.24 -18.99 -12.54
C MET A 245 -5.55 -20.20 -11.90
N LYS A 246 -5.27 -21.19 -12.72
CA LYS A 246 -4.40 -22.33 -12.36
C LYS A 246 -2.97 -22.03 -12.79
N CYS A 247 -2.03 -22.02 -11.87
CA CYS A 247 -0.62 -22.17 -12.24
C CYS A 247 -0.38 -23.60 -12.72
N ALA A 248 -0.03 -23.75 -13.99
CA ALA A 248 0.53 -25.00 -14.49
C ALA A 248 1.97 -25.12 -13.96
N THR A 249 2.22 -26.12 -13.16
CA THR A 249 3.58 -26.53 -12.80
C THR A 249 4.13 -27.35 -13.95
N HIS A 250 5.17 -26.87 -14.59
CA HIS A 250 6.14 -27.71 -15.30
C HIS A 250 7.21 -28.16 -14.33
#